data_b7b239277f2dadaad40475fe01575163
#
_entry.id   b7b239277f2dadaad40475fe01575163
#
_cell.length_a   1.000
_cell.length_b   1.000
_cell.length_c   1.000
_cell.angle_alpha   90.00
_cell.angle_beta   90.00
_cell.angle_gamma   90.00
#
_symmetry.space_group_name_H-M   'P 1'
#
loop_
_entity.id
_entity.type
_entity.pdbx_description
1 polymer ?
#
loop_
_entity_poly.entity_id
_entity_poly.type
_entity_poly.pdbx_seq_one_letter_code
_entity_poly.pdbx_strand_id
1 'polypeptide(L)'
;MAFSEDLGCYDRVVSYSDVESIANEPSEYIDIAGDVAVRSRLHHSLQNNAAHTLLVGATHWDQFGQSVNGEPLPGSEPQVFFAPAQIEKRDGEWGRGVMMGKAYAASIELVTQLAPTLLMESYTGAEACDAIWQSLLRNQVSGQRGVMVSLQAET
;
A
#
# COMPACT_ATOMS: atom_id res chain seq x y z
N MET A 1 0.25 -13.73 -4.04
CA MET A 1 -1.02 -13.82 -4.81
C MET A 1 -2.07 -14.60 -4.03
N ALA A 2 -1.89 -15.86 -3.69
CA ALA A 2 -2.92 -16.65 -2.99
C ALA A 2 -3.58 -15.93 -1.80
N PHE A 3 -2.80 -15.31 -0.91
CA PHE A 3 -3.36 -14.56 0.23
C PHE A 3 -4.27 -13.39 -0.21
N SER A 4 -3.88 -12.63 -1.23
CA SER A 4 -4.70 -11.51 -1.72
C SER A 4 -5.98 -11.97 -2.42
N GLU A 5 -5.94 -13.12 -3.11
CA GLU A 5 -7.10 -13.76 -3.72
C GLU A 5 -8.05 -14.30 -2.65
N ASP A 6 -7.51 -14.93 -1.59
CA ASP A 6 -8.27 -15.50 -0.48
C ASP A 6 -9.00 -14.44 0.36
N LEU A 7 -8.56 -13.19 0.35
CA LEU A 7 -9.25 -12.07 1.02
C LEU A 7 -10.64 -11.81 0.43
N GLY A 8 -10.87 -12.11 -0.85
CA GLY A 8 -12.17 -11.97 -1.51
C GLY A 8 -12.69 -10.52 -1.62
N CYS A 9 -11.82 -9.53 -1.39
CA CYS A 9 -12.17 -8.11 -1.46
C CYS A 9 -11.74 -7.44 -2.78
N TYR A 10 -11.11 -8.18 -3.67
CA TYR A 10 -10.64 -7.71 -4.96
C TYR A 10 -11.38 -8.46 -6.09
N ASP A 11 -11.85 -7.72 -7.09
CA ASP A 11 -12.44 -8.32 -8.31
C ASP A 11 -11.42 -9.12 -9.11
N ARG A 12 -10.16 -8.68 -9.08
CA ARG A 12 -9.05 -9.33 -9.76
C ARG A 12 -7.72 -9.07 -9.05
N VAL A 13 -6.92 -10.11 -8.91
CA VAL A 13 -5.53 -10.04 -8.44
C VAL A 13 -4.61 -10.44 -9.58
N VAL A 14 -3.59 -9.62 -9.86
CA VAL A 14 -2.58 -9.90 -10.88
C VAL A 14 -1.18 -9.74 -10.29
N SER A 15 -0.23 -10.53 -10.79
CA SER A 15 1.17 -10.35 -10.41
C SER A 15 1.76 -9.10 -11.07
N TYR A 16 2.83 -8.55 -10.49
CA TYR A 16 3.55 -7.44 -11.12
C TYR A 16 4.16 -7.82 -12.48
N SER A 17 4.43 -9.12 -12.72
CA SER A 17 4.89 -9.60 -14.03
C SER A 17 3.81 -9.49 -15.10
N ASP A 18 2.54 -9.52 -14.72
CA ASP A 18 1.39 -9.57 -15.62
C ASP A 18 0.56 -8.27 -15.61
N VAL A 19 1.13 -7.17 -15.14
CA VAL A 19 0.41 -5.90 -14.97
C VAL A 19 -0.21 -5.39 -16.27
N GLU A 20 0.38 -5.68 -17.43
CA GLU A 20 -0.16 -5.33 -18.73
C GLU A 20 -1.41 -6.15 -19.13
N SER A 21 -1.75 -7.20 -18.38
CA SER A 21 -2.99 -7.95 -18.57
C SER A 21 -4.23 -7.23 -18.01
N ILE A 22 -4.05 -6.12 -17.31
CA ILE A 22 -5.15 -5.27 -16.83
C ILE A 22 -5.86 -4.66 -18.05
N ALA A 23 -7.20 -4.65 -18.01
CA ALA A 23 -8.00 -4.11 -19.09
C ALA A 23 -7.64 -2.64 -19.37
N ASN A 24 -7.48 -2.30 -20.65
CA ASN A 24 -7.17 -0.94 -21.09
C ASN A 24 -8.46 -0.11 -21.15
N GLU A 25 -8.92 0.33 -19.99
CA GLU A 25 -10.10 1.16 -19.80
C GLU A 25 -9.79 2.34 -18.84
N PRO A 26 -10.58 3.41 -18.80
CA PRO A 26 -10.36 4.53 -17.91
C PRO A 26 -10.22 4.06 -16.46
N SER A 27 -9.02 4.30 -15.88
CA SER A 27 -8.62 3.75 -14.59
C SER A 27 -7.98 4.80 -13.71
N GLU A 28 -8.22 4.67 -12.40
CA GLU A 28 -7.47 5.39 -11.37
C GLU A 28 -6.41 4.45 -10.78
N TYR A 29 -5.16 4.88 -10.76
CA TYR A 29 -4.05 4.11 -10.22
C TYR A 29 -3.63 4.65 -8.87
N ILE A 30 -3.63 3.78 -7.85
CA ILE A 30 -3.14 4.09 -6.51
C ILE A 30 -1.87 3.28 -6.26
N ASP A 31 -0.74 3.97 -6.23
CA ASP A 31 0.58 3.36 -6.02
C ASP A 31 0.94 3.38 -4.52
N ILE A 32 0.85 2.21 -3.89
CA ILE A 32 1.19 2.03 -2.47
C ILE A 32 2.63 1.54 -2.31
N ALA A 33 3.12 0.74 -3.25
CA ALA A 33 4.44 0.13 -3.17
C ALA A 33 5.57 1.06 -3.63
N GLY A 34 5.30 1.95 -4.58
CA GLY A 34 6.28 2.89 -5.12
C GLY A 34 7.26 2.25 -6.10
N ASP A 35 6.92 1.10 -6.71
CA ASP A 35 7.77 0.45 -7.71
C ASP A 35 7.69 1.21 -9.04
N VAL A 36 8.79 1.87 -9.40
CA VAL A 36 8.89 2.71 -10.59
C VAL A 36 8.73 1.92 -11.89
N ALA A 37 9.24 0.68 -11.94
CA ALA A 37 9.16 -0.14 -13.13
C ALA A 37 7.73 -0.65 -13.37
N VAL A 38 7.04 -1.09 -12.31
CA VAL A 38 5.63 -1.49 -12.37
C VAL A 38 4.75 -0.32 -12.80
N ARG A 39 4.95 0.85 -12.19
CA ARG A 39 4.22 2.08 -12.55
C ARG A 39 4.42 2.45 -14.02
N SER A 40 5.66 2.43 -14.51
CA SER A 40 5.96 2.73 -15.90
C SER A 40 5.26 1.78 -16.85
N ARG A 41 5.34 0.47 -16.61
CA ARG A 41 4.68 -0.55 -17.43
C ARG A 41 3.16 -0.36 -17.45
N LEU A 42 2.55 -0.09 -16.30
CA LEU A 42 1.11 0.15 -16.21
C LEU A 42 0.69 1.39 -17.00
N HIS A 43 1.39 2.51 -16.86
CA HIS A 43 1.10 3.72 -17.63
C HIS A 43 1.24 3.50 -19.14
N HIS A 44 2.28 2.78 -19.59
CA HIS A 44 2.45 2.45 -20.99
C HIS A 44 1.36 1.51 -21.52
N SER A 45 0.82 0.63 -20.68
CA SER A 45 -0.32 -0.23 -21.04
C SER A 45 -1.62 0.55 -21.14
N LEU A 46 -1.92 1.40 -20.15
CA LEU A 46 -3.16 2.17 -20.07
C LEU A 46 -3.16 3.42 -20.98
N GLN A 47 -1.99 3.98 -21.28
CA GLN A 47 -1.88 5.21 -22.08
C GLN A 47 -2.78 6.34 -21.49
N ASN A 48 -3.60 6.95 -22.30
CA ASN A 48 -4.55 8.01 -21.91
C ASN A 48 -5.66 7.52 -20.93
N ASN A 49 -5.82 6.21 -20.77
CA ASN A 49 -6.74 5.62 -19.81
C ASN A 49 -6.22 5.60 -18.36
N ALA A 50 -4.94 5.91 -18.13
CA ALA A 50 -4.46 6.27 -16.80
C ALA A 50 -4.99 7.66 -16.42
N ALA A 51 -6.25 7.73 -15.96
CA ALA A 51 -6.97 8.99 -15.75
C ALA A 51 -6.45 9.77 -14.54
N HIS A 52 -6.13 9.07 -13.45
CA HIS A 52 -5.48 9.64 -12.28
C HIS A 52 -4.44 8.67 -11.71
N THR A 53 -3.35 9.20 -11.19
CA THR A 53 -2.31 8.41 -10.52
C THR A 53 -1.93 9.07 -9.20
N LEU A 54 -2.13 8.36 -8.10
CA LEU A 54 -1.80 8.82 -6.74
C LEU A 54 -0.66 7.98 -6.17
N LEU A 55 0.43 8.64 -5.79
CA LEU A 55 1.56 8.05 -5.08
C LEU A 55 1.28 8.13 -3.57
N VAL A 56 0.88 7.03 -2.95
CA VAL A 56 0.46 6.99 -1.54
C VAL A 56 1.57 6.44 -0.65
N GLY A 57 2.32 5.47 -1.12
CA GLY A 57 3.37 4.81 -0.37
C GLY A 57 4.69 4.74 -1.13
N ALA A 58 5.73 4.35 -0.41
CA ALA A 58 7.07 4.21 -0.93
C ALA A 58 7.84 3.13 -0.14
N THR A 59 7.51 1.87 -0.37
CA THR A 59 8.33 0.77 0.17
C THR A 59 9.72 0.73 -0.49
N HIS A 60 9.81 1.27 -1.71
CA HIS A 60 11.06 1.57 -2.43
C HIS A 60 11.38 3.06 -2.31
N TRP A 61 11.62 3.51 -1.07
CA TRP A 61 11.79 4.93 -0.73
C TRP A 61 12.93 5.61 -1.52
N ASP A 62 13.95 4.86 -1.91
CA ASP A 62 15.08 5.28 -2.74
C ASP A 62 14.67 5.63 -4.18
N GLN A 63 13.50 5.15 -4.63
CA GLN A 63 12.94 5.39 -5.96
C GLN A 63 11.77 6.37 -5.94
N PHE A 64 11.39 6.88 -4.76
CA PHE A 64 10.22 7.75 -4.61
C PHE A 64 10.37 9.04 -5.43
N GLY A 65 9.36 9.33 -6.23
CA GLY A 65 9.36 10.50 -7.11
C GLY A 65 10.24 10.39 -8.36
N GLN A 66 10.92 9.26 -8.57
CA GLN A 66 11.71 9.04 -9.77
C GLN A 66 10.83 8.58 -10.94
N SER A 67 11.31 8.80 -12.16
CA SER A 67 10.77 8.23 -13.39
C SER A 67 11.79 7.28 -14.00
N VAL A 68 11.34 6.28 -14.73
CA VAL A 68 12.25 5.43 -15.52
C VAL A 68 12.86 6.30 -16.63
N ASN A 69 14.18 6.39 -16.65
CA ASN A 69 14.95 7.16 -17.66
C ASN A 69 14.63 8.67 -17.74
N GLY A 70 13.93 9.26 -16.76
CA GLY A 70 13.57 10.68 -16.79
C GLY A 70 12.52 11.06 -17.83
N GLU A 71 11.87 10.09 -18.48
CA GLU A 71 10.82 10.33 -19.46
C GLU A 71 9.45 10.53 -18.79
N PRO A 72 8.61 11.43 -19.31
CA PRO A 72 7.25 11.58 -18.83
C PRO A 72 6.43 10.31 -19.11
N LEU A 73 5.59 9.94 -18.16
CA LEU A 73 4.68 8.79 -18.31
C LEU A 73 3.47 9.17 -19.17
N PRO A 74 2.96 8.25 -20.01
CA PRO A 74 1.70 8.47 -20.72
C PRO A 74 0.53 8.58 -19.73
N GLY A 75 -0.51 9.31 -20.10
CA GLY A 75 -1.70 9.51 -19.26
C GLY A 75 -1.53 10.63 -18.24
N SER A 76 -2.12 10.48 -17.06
CA SER A 76 -2.05 11.49 -16.00
C SER A 76 -0.68 11.57 -15.35
N GLU A 77 -0.24 12.78 -15.02
CA GLU A 77 0.95 12.98 -14.20
C GLU A 77 0.73 12.44 -12.78
N PRO A 78 1.65 11.61 -12.24
CA PRO A 78 1.55 11.09 -10.90
C PRO A 78 1.58 12.20 -9.84
N GLN A 79 0.62 12.19 -8.93
CA GLN A 79 0.50 13.14 -7.84
C GLN A 79 0.79 12.48 -6.49
N VAL A 80 1.57 13.14 -5.65
CA VAL A 80 1.83 12.66 -4.29
C VAL A 80 0.60 12.88 -3.41
N PHE A 81 0.09 11.80 -2.81
CA PHE A 81 -0.93 11.89 -1.78
C PHE A 81 -0.33 12.33 -0.46
N PHE A 82 -0.65 13.54 -0.04
CA PHE A 82 -0.19 14.08 1.24
C PHE A 82 -1.33 14.08 2.26
N ALA A 83 -1.34 13.09 3.14
CA ALA A 83 -2.40 12.88 4.11
C ALA A 83 -2.71 14.12 5.00
N PRO A 84 -1.73 14.88 5.52
CA PRO A 84 -2.02 16.07 6.31
C PRO A 84 -2.84 17.12 5.54
N ALA A 85 -2.54 17.36 4.27
CA ALA A 85 -3.32 18.30 3.44
C ALA A 85 -4.75 17.81 3.22
N GLN A 86 -4.96 16.49 3.10
CA GLN A 86 -6.31 15.93 2.99
C GLN A 86 -7.09 16.05 4.30
N ILE A 87 -6.43 15.89 5.45
CA ILE A 87 -7.06 16.13 6.77
C ILE A 87 -7.52 17.59 6.87
N GLU A 88 -6.63 18.53 6.58
CA GLU A 88 -6.95 19.96 6.62
C GLU A 88 -8.13 20.33 5.70
N LYS A 89 -8.09 19.84 4.46
CA LYS A 89 -9.19 20.03 3.50
C LYS A 89 -10.51 19.49 4.03
N ARG A 90 -10.54 18.27 4.57
CA ARG A 90 -11.76 17.63 5.06
C ARG A 90 -12.24 18.26 6.38
N ASP A 91 -11.35 18.74 7.21
CA ASP A 91 -11.70 19.50 8.41
C ASP A 91 -12.43 20.80 8.06
N GLY A 92 -12.03 21.46 6.97
CA GLY A 92 -12.73 22.63 6.43
C GLY A 92 -14.11 22.32 5.83
N GLU A 93 -14.25 21.16 5.15
CA GLU A 93 -15.49 20.77 4.46
C GLU A 93 -16.51 20.12 5.41
N TRP A 94 -16.07 19.26 6.32
CA TRP A 94 -16.93 18.39 7.14
C TRP A 94 -17.01 18.80 8.60
N GLY A 95 -16.11 19.68 9.03
CA GLY A 95 -15.88 20.04 10.42
C GLY A 95 -14.71 19.31 11.05
N ARG A 96 -14.06 19.98 11.99
CA ARG A 96 -12.82 19.52 12.62
C ARG A 96 -12.96 18.15 13.27
N GLY A 97 -12.07 17.23 12.95
CA GLY A 97 -12.00 15.88 13.50
C GLY A 97 -13.00 14.88 12.90
N VAL A 98 -13.96 15.31 12.08
CA VAL A 98 -14.97 14.42 11.48
C VAL A 98 -14.30 13.37 10.56
N MET A 99 -13.32 13.77 9.76
CA MET A 99 -12.57 12.85 8.91
C MET A 99 -11.86 11.78 9.74
N MET A 100 -11.17 12.17 10.79
CA MET A 100 -10.44 11.23 11.65
C MET A 100 -11.38 10.27 12.38
N GLY A 101 -12.54 10.74 12.82
CA GLY A 101 -13.56 9.87 13.40
C GLY A 101 -14.08 8.81 12.42
N LYS A 102 -14.35 9.20 11.16
CA LYS A 102 -14.74 8.27 10.10
C LYS A 102 -13.64 7.28 9.75
N ALA A 103 -12.40 7.75 9.62
CA ALA A 103 -11.24 6.90 9.34
C ALA A 103 -11.03 5.85 10.45
N TYR A 104 -11.15 6.27 11.71
CA TYR A 104 -11.03 5.36 12.85
C TYR A 104 -12.13 4.29 12.87
N ALA A 105 -13.37 4.69 12.65
CA ALA A 105 -14.48 3.74 12.57
C ALA A 105 -14.30 2.71 11.43
N ALA A 106 -13.92 3.18 10.23
CA ALA A 106 -13.62 2.31 9.10
C ALA A 106 -12.42 1.37 9.37
N SER A 107 -11.41 1.85 10.09
CA SER A 107 -10.25 1.02 10.47
C SER A 107 -10.64 -0.10 11.43
N ILE A 108 -11.50 0.17 12.41
CA ILE A 108 -12.00 -0.86 13.32
C ILE A 108 -12.78 -1.93 12.55
N GLU A 109 -13.66 -1.52 11.66
CA GLU A 109 -14.45 -2.44 10.82
C GLU A 109 -13.52 -3.32 9.97
N LEU A 110 -12.57 -2.72 9.27
CA LEU A 110 -11.60 -3.42 8.42
C LEU A 110 -10.76 -4.41 9.24
N VAL A 111 -10.21 -3.99 10.37
CA VAL A 111 -9.41 -4.87 11.25
C VAL A 111 -10.25 -6.04 11.75
N THR A 112 -11.51 -5.81 12.12
CA THR A 112 -12.41 -6.87 12.58
C THR A 112 -12.67 -7.90 11.49
N GLN A 113 -12.84 -7.46 10.25
CA GLN A 113 -13.04 -8.35 9.10
C GLN A 113 -11.77 -9.14 8.73
N LEU A 114 -10.60 -8.49 8.81
CA LEU A 114 -9.33 -9.11 8.44
C LEU A 114 -8.71 -9.99 9.54
N ALA A 115 -9.03 -9.74 10.80
CA ALA A 115 -8.43 -10.47 11.93
C ALA A 115 -8.46 -12.00 11.79
N PRO A 116 -9.54 -12.64 11.30
CA PRO A 116 -9.56 -14.10 11.12
C PRO A 116 -8.60 -14.60 10.04
N THR A 117 -8.16 -13.75 9.11
CA THR A 117 -7.26 -14.10 8.00
C THR A 117 -5.78 -13.87 8.33
N LEU A 118 -5.49 -13.19 9.45
CA LEU A 118 -4.15 -12.85 9.87
C LEU A 118 -3.62 -13.81 10.93
N LEU A 119 -2.37 -14.22 10.77
CA LEU A 119 -1.62 -14.99 11.76
C LEU A 119 -0.82 -14.03 12.63
N MET A 120 -1.35 -13.66 13.80
CA MET A 120 -0.67 -12.74 14.71
C MET A 120 0.42 -13.46 15.50
N GLU A 121 1.64 -12.95 15.43
CA GLU A 121 2.81 -13.48 16.11
C GLU A 121 3.47 -12.39 16.95
N SER A 122 3.92 -12.77 18.17
CA SER A 122 4.60 -11.85 19.09
C SER A 122 6.05 -12.27 19.29
N TYR A 123 6.94 -11.31 19.23
CA TYR A 123 8.38 -11.48 19.43
C TYR A 123 8.83 -10.60 20.60
N THR A 124 9.46 -11.22 21.61
CA THR A 124 9.86 -10.54 22.84
C THR A 124 11.36 -10.59 23.04
N GLY A 125 11.93 -9.48 23.47
CA GLY A 125 13.38 -9.32 23.66
C GLY A 125 14.13 -8.88 22.40
N ALA A 126 15.30 -8.30 22.62
CA ALA A 126 16.07 -7.66 21.55
C ALA A 126 16.51 -8.64 20.44
N GLU A 127 16.93 -9.84 20.81
CA GLU A 127 17.40 -10.86 19.86
C GLU A 127 16.27 -11.34 18.92
N ALA A 128 15.10 -11.66 19.49
CA ALA A 128 13.94 -12.08 18.70
C ALA A 128 13.44 -10.95 17.80
N CYS A 129 13.43 -9.71 18.28
CA CYS A 129 13.07 -8.54 17.49
C CYS A 129 14.03 -8.30 16.33
N ASP A 130 15.36 -8.44 16.54
CA ASP A 130 16.34 -8.33 15.45
C ASP A 130 16.15 -9.45 14.42
N ALA A 131 15.96 -10.68 14.85
CA ALA A 131 15.77 -11.81 13.94
C ALA A 131 14.55 -11.63 13.02
N ILE A 132 13.42 -11.20 13.55
CA ILE A 132 12.22 -10.95 12.74
C ILE A 132 12.39 -9.71 11.84
N TRP A 133 13.07 -8.67 12.32
CA TRP A 133 13.43 -7.51 11.53
C TRP A 133 14.28 -7.89 10.31
N GLN A 134 15.32 -8.71 10.50
CA GLN A 134 16.14 -9.23 9.40
C GLN A 134 15.32 -10.06 8.40
N SER A 135 14.34 -10.81 8.87
CA SER A 135 13.44 -11.58 8.00
C SER A 135 12.52 -10.67 7.17
N LEU A 136 12.03 -9.58 7.75
CA LEU A 136 11.26 -8.56 7.03
C LEU A 136 12.10 -7.89 5.94
N LEU A 137 13.34 -7.49 6.25
CA LEU A 137 14.24 -6.88 5.27
C LEU A 137 14.59 -7.81 4.09
N ARG A 138 14.55 -9.12 4.32
CA ARG A 138 14.80 -10.14 3.27
C ARG A 138 13.54 -10.59 2.55
N ASN A 139 12.41 -9.95 2.82
CA ASN A 139 11.09 -10.32 2.26
C ASN A 139 10.71 -11.80 2.52
N GLN A 140 11.07 -12.31 3.71
CA GLN A 140 10.83 -13.71 4.14
C GLN A 140 9.59 -13.85 5.02
N VAL A 141 8.88 -12.76 5.29
CA VAL A 141 7.65 -12.76 6.09
C VAL A 141 6.45 -12.71 5.14
N SER A 142 5.58 -13.71 5.26
CA SER A 142 4.34 -13.75 4.47
C SER A 142 3.44 -12.55 4.80
N GLY A 143 2.74 -11.99 3.82
CA GLY A 143 1.75 -10.93 4.01
C GLY A 143 0.57 -11.30 4.92
N GLN A 144 0.37 -12.59 5.18
CA GLN A 144 -0.64 -13.09 6.13
C GLN A 144 -0.20 -12.96 7.59
N ARG A 145 1.11 -12.77 7.86
CA ARG A 145 1.64 -12.70 9.22
C ARG A 145 1.64 -11.27 9.74
N GLY A 146 0.89 -11.03 10.80
CA GLY A 146 0.94 -9.80 11.60
C GLY A 146 2.03 -9.95 12.67
N VAL A 147 3.08 -9.15 12.58
CA VAL A 147 4.23 -9.21 13.48
C VAL A 147 4.13 -8.13 14.56
N MET A 148 4.10 -8.55 15.82
CA MET A 148 4.19 -7.67 16.99
C MET A 148 5.52 -7.86 17.69
N VAL A 149 6.16 -6.76 18.09
CA VAL A 149 7.46 -6.79 18.77
C VAL A 149 7.40 -6.05 20.10
N SER A 150 8.09 -6.58 21.12
CA SER A 150 8.29 -5.94 22.42
C SER A 150 9.74 -6.08 22.84
N LEU A 151 10.39 -4.97 23.16
CA LEU A 151 11.76 -4.98 23.68
C LEU A 151 11.81 -5.27 25.19
N GLN A 152 10.67 -5.22 25.88
CA GLN A 152 10.60 -5.56 27.28
C GLN A 152 10.59 -7.08 27.44
N ALA A 153 11.47 -7.61 28.30
CA ALA A 153 11.38 -8.99 28.70
C ALA A 153 10.08 -9.22 29.50
N GLU A 154 9.44 -10.37 29.31
CA GLU A 154 8.36 -10.78 30.18
C GLU A 154 8.91 -10.92 31.61
N THR A 155 8.34 -10.18 32.56
CA THR A 155 8.68 -10.25 33.98
C THR A 155 8.03 -11.45 34.63
#